data_06498547cad3373f76adeb5baa0673e4
#
_entry.id   06498547cad3373f76adeb5baa0673e4
#
_cell.length_a   1.000
_cell.length_b   1.000
_cell.length_c   1.000
_cell.angle_alpha   90.00
_cell.angle_beta   90.00
_cell.angle_gamma   90.00
#
_symmetry.space_group_name_H-M   'P 1'
#
loop_
_entity.id
_entity.type
_entity.pdbx_description
1 polymer ?
#
loop_
_entity_poly.entity_id
_entity_poly.type
_entity_poly.pdbx_seq_one_letter_code
_entity_poly.pdbx_strand_id
1 'polypeptide(L)'
;MLTNPKKKGNNVKHKFHATLISALLSGAVLSCAFAFPAAAETTLRLAHASSPDSLINKAVEKFAAEVKEESKGSVVIQIFPNGQLGDEGPIADGVGAGAIDIGLGGSIDAIDPRLNVLSLPFLFKDAANVHKFLDSEQGQAVQHFGEKRGYLMLGALDSGFRQFATSKAIEKPADLSGVKIRTPPNPVILATMKQFGALAESIPFGQVYTALQSHVVAAVEPEMRDYYDSKWYEVAKHLTISNYIWTANWWFMNKDRFDALTPEEQVALRKSATDTVAWYRSELDKAYADTQASLESKGVTVTKVDTAPFAEMVKPVYAQFAKEWGADLVSAVEKSAASN
;
A
#
# COMPACT_ATOMS: atom_id res chain seq x y z
N MET A 1 79.10 8.02 35.61
CA MET A 1 80.24 8.53 34.86
C MET A 1 79.72 9.51 33.87
N LEU A 2 79.83 10.81 34.22
CA LEU A 2 80.72 11.79 33.56
C LEU A 2 80.25 12.10 32.12
N THR A 3 80.00 13.31 31.68
CA THR A 3 80.21 14.69 32.10
C THR A 3 79.53 15.62 31.09
N ASN A 4 78.99 16.72 31.62
CA ASN A 4 78.72 17.96 30.83
C ASN A 4 80.05 18.73 30.62
N PRO A 5 80.28 19.52 29.59
CA PRO A 5 80.25 20.97 29.85
C PRO A 5 79.79 21.86 28.65
N LYS A 6 78.97 22.85 28.94
CA LYS A 6 79.21 24.33 29.02
C LYS A 6 79.91 25.09 27.89
N LYS A 7 79.17 26.19 27.53
CA LYS A 7 79.59 27.57 27.20
C LYS A 7 79.88 27.86 25.73
N LYS A 8 79.45 29.00 25.14
CA LYS A 8 79.38 30.43 25.45
C LYS A 8 78.59 31.12 24.36
N GLY A 9 77.81 31.95 24.50
CA GLY A 9 77.58 33.34 24.61
C GLY A 9 78.29 34.24 23.61
N ASN A 10 77.52 34.99 22.78
CA ASN A 10 77.90 36.32 22.40
C ASN A 10 76.72 37.17 22.00
N ASN A 11 76.53 38.24 22.74
CA ASN A 11 75.69 39.40 22.45
C ASN A 11 76.41 40.27 21.37
N VAL A 12 75.59 40.70 20.40
CA VAL A 12 75.91 41.96 19.66
C VAL A 12 74.60 42.72 19.43
N LYS A 13 74.57 43.87 20.08
CA LYS A 13 73.60 44.94 19.85
C LYS A 13 73.89 45.65 18.51
N HIS A 14 72.91 46.13 17.79
CA HIS A 14 72.81 47.43 17.09
C HIS A 14 71.61 47.35 16.13
N LYS A 15 70.78 48.24 16.01
CA LYS A 15 70.51 49.67 16.07
C LYS A 15 69.19 49.91 15.40
N PHE A 16 68.43 50.83 15.92
CA PHE A 16 67.22 51.44 15.38
C PHE A 16 67.34 51.80 13.87
N HIS A 17 66.26 51.52 13.14
CA HIS A 17 65.77 52.46 12.14
C HIS A 17 64.19 52.34 12.09
N ALA A 18 63.60 53.47 12.49
CA ALA A 18 62.18 53.72 12.26
C ALA A 18 62.01 54.07 10.78
N THR A 19 61.06 53.45 10.11
CA THR A 19 60.54 53.99 8.88
C THR A 19 59.03 53.69 8.83
N LEU A 20 58.24 54.75 8.76
CA LEU A 20 56.80 54.76 8.41
C LEU A 20 56.58 53.95 7.15
N ILE A 21 55.44 53.31 7.08
CA ILE A 21 54.66 53.16 5.81
C ILE A 21 53.25 52.67 6.15
N SER A 22 52.31 53.54 5.94
CA SER A 22 51.06 53.41 5.18
C SER A 22 50.10 52.31 5.49
N ALA A 23 48.99 52.77 5.95
CA ALA A 23 47.68 52.14 5.96
C ALA A 23 47.35 51.45 4.63
N LEU A 24 47.00 50.19 4.67
CA LEU A 24 46.16 49.50 3.70
C LEU A 24 45.00 48.86 4.46
N LEU A 25 43.88 49.62 4.55
CA LEU A 25 42.58 49.05 4.84
C LEU A 25 42.19 48.12 3.70
N SER A 26 42.47 46.87 3.80
CA SER A 26 41.84 45.83 2.96
C SER A 26 40.58 45.39 3.67
N GLY A 27 39.44 45.82 3.10
CA GLY A 27 38.12 45.42 3.55
C GLY A 27 37.95 43.90 3.47
N ALA A 28 37.94 43.25 4.59
CA ALA A 28 37.40 41.90 4.73
C ALA A 28 35.87 42.02 4.57
N VAL A 29 35.36 41.84 3.32
CA VAL A 29 33.96 41.58 3.08
C VAL A 29 33.67 40.24 3.81
N LEU A 30 33.05 40.35 4.97
CA LEU A 30 32.50 39.23 5.71
C LEU A 30 31.31 38.71 4.89
N SER A 31 31.57 37.81 3.95
CA SER A 31 30.53 37.00 3.30
C SER A 31 29.91 36.14 4.39
N CYS A 32 28.89 36.65 5.08
CA CYS A 32 27.96 35.81 5.80
C CYS A 32 27.27 34.91 4.78
N ALA A 33 27.89 33.76 4.48
CA ALA A 33 27.20 32.65 3.90
C ALA A 33 26.07 32.32 4.89
N PHE A 34 24.85 32.71 4.58
CA PHE A 34 23.68 32.16 5.20
C PHE A 34 23.71 30.65 4.88
N ALA A 35 24.37 29.88 5.74
CA ALA A 35 24.17 28.45 5.79
C ALA A 35 22.70 28.28 6.21
N PHE A 36 21.81 28.13 5.22
CA PHE A 36 20.50 27.57 5.50
C PHE A 36 20.78 26.24 6.19
N PRO A 37 20.22 26.00 7.39
CA PRO A 37 20.33 24.69 7.99
C PRO A 37 19.78 23.73 6.94
N ALA A 38 20.61 22.81 6.43
CA ALA A 38 20.13 21.67 5.66
C ALA A 38 19.13 20.99 6.58
N ALA A 39 17.84 21.07 6.26
CA ALA A 39 16.83 20.32 6.97
C ALA A 39 17.31 18.86 6.95
N ALA A 40 17.39 18.24 8.13
CA ALA A 40 17.78 16.84 8.19
C ALA A 40 16.81 16.03 7.36
N GLU A 41 17.31 15.22 6.43
CA GLU A 41 16.50 14.34 5.59
C GLU A 41 15.67 13.41 6.48
N THR A 42 14.35 13.43 6.29
CA THR A 42 13.43 12.50 6.95
C THR A 42 13.28 11.26 6.10
N THR A 43 13.76 10.12 6.59
CA THR A 43 13.55 8.83 5.93
C THR A 43 12.31 8.17 6.48
N LEU A 44 11.36 7.80 5.61
CA LEU A 44 10.14 7.04 5.92
C LEU A 44 10.25 5.64 5.32
N ARG A 45 9.97 4.61 6.14
CA ARG A 45 9.98 3.21 5.71
C ARG A 45 8.60 2.82 5.20
N LEU A 46 8.53 2.35 3.94
CA LEU A 46 7.33 1.86 3.30
C LEU A 46 7.44 0.37 3.02
N ALA A 47 6.47 -0.42 3.49
CA ALA A 47 6.45 -1.87 3.32
C ALA A 47 5.18 -2.36 2.61
N HIS A 48 5.35 -3.41 1.79
CA HIS A 48 4.25 -4.15 1.16
C HIS A 48 4.64 -5.60 0.83
N ALA A 49 3.63 -6.47 0.64
CA ALA A 49 3.85 -7.90 0.36
C ALA A 49 3.97 -8.24 -1.13
N SER A 50 3.62 -7.31 -2.03
CA SER A 50 3.60 -7.56 -3.48
C SER A 50 5.01 -7.71 -4.06
N SER A 51 5.10 -8.48 -5.16
CA SER A 51 6.36 -8.71 -5.90
C SER A 51 7.01 -7.40 -6.38
N PRO A 52 8.35 -7.32 -6.43
CA PRO A 52 9.07 -6.17 -6.99
C PRO A 52 8.71 -5.85 -8.46
N ASP A 53 8.28 -6.85 -9.23
CA ASP A 53 7.90 -6.66 -10.64
C ASP A 53 6.42 -6.26 -10.82
N SER A 54 5.63 -6.21 -9.73
CA SER A 54 4.21 -5.92 -9.77
C SER A 54 3.91 -4.45 -10.12
N LEU A 55 2.68 -4.20 -10.61
CA LEU A 55 2.19 -2.84 -10.83
C LEU A 55 2.11 -2.05 -9.51
N ILE A 56 1.80 -2.73 -8.41
CA ILE A 56 1.82 -2.17 -7.05
C ILE A 56 3.21 -1.60 -6.71
N ASN A 57 4.28 -2.39 -6.92
CA ASN A 57 5.65 -1.90 -6.63
C ASN A 57 6.02 -0.69 -7.49
N LYS A 58 5.62 -0.68 -8.77
CA LYS A 58 5.83 0.49 -9.64
C LYS A 58 5.11 1.74 -9.13
N ALA A 59 3.92 1.60 -8.57
CA ALA A 59 3.20 2.70 -7.94
C ALA A 59 3.95 3.22 -6.70
N VAL A 60 4.49 2.32 -5.88
CA VAL A 60 5.28 2.67 -4.71
C VAL A 60 6.57 3.39 -5.09
N GLU A 61 7.27 2.93 -6.14
CA GLU A 61 8.47 3.59 -6.68
C GLU A 61 8.16 4.99 -7.22
N LYS A 62 7.05 5.14 -7.96
CA LYS A 62 6.57 6.44 -8.45
C LYS A 62 6.29 7.38 -7.27
N PHE A 63 5.54 6.93 -6.28
CA PHE A 63 5.26 7.70 -5.07
C PHE A 63 6.55 8.17 -4.39
N ALA A 64 7.51 7.26 -4.18
CA ALA A 64 8.78 7.58 -3.55
C ALA A 64 9.56 8.66 -4.30
N ALA A 65 9.57 8.58 -5.64
CA ALA A 65 10.20 9.57 -6.49
C ALA A 65 9.50 10.94 -6.40
N GLU A 66 8.17 10.96 -6.44
CA GLU A 66 7.38 12.20 -6.34
C GLU A 66 7.48 12.84 -4.97
N VAL A 67 7.44 12.06 -3.87
CA VAL A 67 7.64 12.61 -2.52
C VAL A 67 9.00 13.29 -2.42
N LYS A 68 10.05 12.67 -2.94
CA LYS A 68 11.39 13.25 -2.95
C LYS A 68 11.45 14.55 -3.75
N GLU A 69 10.80 14.61 -4.90
CA GLU A 69 10.74 15.79 -5.75
C GLU A 69 9.94 16.92 -5.09
N GLU A 70 8.70 16.65 -4.68
CA GLU A 70 7.79 17.62 -4.08
C GLU A 70 8.31 18.18 -2.73
N SER A 71 8.99 17.33 -1.94
CA SER A 71 9.63 17.74 -0.68
C SER A 71 11.01 18.38 -0.89
N LYS A 72 11.47 18.52 -2.13
CA LYS A 72 12.83 19.04 -2.46
C LYS A 72 13.93 18.23 -1.76
N GLY A 73 13.71 16.94 -1.55
CA GLY A 73 14.64 16.01 -0.95
C GLY A 73 14.62 16.00 0.59
N SER A 74 13.75 16.75 1.26
CA SER A 74 13.65 16.70 2.73
C SER A 74 12.98 15.40 3.23
N VAL A 75 12.17 14.72 2.38
CA VAL A 75 11.58 13.41 2.68
C VAL A 75 12.03 12.39 1.65
N VAL A 76 12.51 11.24 2.12
CA VAL A 76 12.90 10.09 1.29
C VAL A 76 12.14 8.86 1.76
N ILE A 77 11.59 8.10 0.81
CA ILE A 77 10.90 6.84 1.09
C ILE A 77 11.86 5.68 0.85
N GLN A 78 12.10 4.88 1.88
CA GLN A 78 12.79 3.60 1.79
C GLN A 78 11.78 2.48 1.62
N ILE A 79 11.85 1.77 0.47
CA ILE A 79 10.87 0.75 0.07
C ILE A 79 11.34 -0.63 0.52
N PHE A 80 10.42 -1.41 1.11
CA PHE A 80 10.59 -2.80 1.53
C PHE A 80 9.51 -3.68 0.88
N PRO A 81 9.72 -4.16 -0.36
CA PRO A 81 8.77 -4.98 -1.09
C PRO A 81 8.81 -6.44 -0.67
N ASN A 82 7.91 -7.25 -1.26
CA ASN A 82 7.93 -8.72 -1.17
C ASN A 82 7.93 -9.28 0.26
N GLY A 83 7.23 -8.61 1.17
CA GLY A 83 7.10 -9.06 2.56
C GLY A 83 8.39 -9.00 3.39
N GLN A 84 9.38 -8.18 2.99
CA GLN A 84 10.66 -8.07 3.73
C GLN A 84 10.47 -7.66 5.19
N LEU A 85 9.44 -6.90 5.52
CA LEU A 85 9.08 -6.51 6.89
C LEU A 85 7.86 -7.25 7.42
N GLY A 86 7.45 -8.34 6.79
CA GLY A 86 6.30 -9.16 7.12
C GLY A 86 5.26 -9.18 6.00
N ASP A 87 4.21 -10.02 6.17
CA ASP A 87 3.03 -10.01 5.31
C ASP A 87 2.10 -8.84 5.70
N GLU A 88 1.00 -8.64 5.00
CA GLU A 88 0.09 -7.49 5.13
C GLU A 88 -0.38 -7.22 6.57
N GLY A 89 -0.76 -8.26 7.33
CA GLY A 89 -1.18 -8.12 8.72
C GLY A 89 -0.05 -7.58 9.62
N PRO A 90 1.11 -8.25 9.70
CA PRO A 90 2.31 -7.74 10.41
C PRO A 90 2.75 -6.33 9.96
N ILE A 91 2.59 -5.98 8.67
CA ILE A 91 2.87 -4.62 8.20
C ILE A 91 1.87 -3.62 8.81
N ALA A 92 0.58 -3.94 8.81
CA ALA A 92 -0.44 -3.08 9.41
C ALA A 92 -0.17 -2.88 10.92
N ASP A 93 0.10 -3.96 11.65
CA ASP A 93 0.46 -3.89 13.09
C ASP A 93 1.74 -3.06 13.30
N GLY A 94 2.74 -3.24 12.44
CA GLY A 94 4.01 -2.50 12.49
C GLY A 94 3.82 -1.00 12.27
N VAL A 95 2.89 -0.60 11.39
CA VAL A 95 2.52 0.81 11.19
C VAL A 95 1.81 1.36 12.42
N GLY A 96 0.84 0.62 12.98
CA GLY A 96 0.16 1.01 14.22
C GLY A 96 1.12 1.22 15.39
N ALA A 97 2.15 0.38 15.50
CA ALA A 97 3.19 0.47 16.52
C ALA A 97 4.29 1.51 16.21
N GLY A 98 4.30 2.17 15.05
CA GLY A 98 5.34 3.11 14.63
C GLY A 98 6.67 2.45 14.26
N ALA A 99 6.70 1.12 14.12
CA ALA A 99 7.87 0.38 13.67
C ALA A 99 8.06 0.46 12.14
N ILE A 100 7.00 0.70 11.40
CA ILE A 100 6.94 0.98 9.97
C ILE A 100 6.20 2.31 9.83
N ASP A 101 6.65 3.17 8.91
CA ASP A 101 6.03 4.48 8.76
C ASP A 101 4.80 4.43 7.84
N ILE A 102 4.91 3.69 6.72
CA ILE A 102 3.88 3.57 5.69
C ILE A 102 3.69 2.09 5.34
N GLY A 103 2.46 1.64 5.25
CA GLY A 103 2.10 0.29 4.82
C GLY A 103 1.16 0.31 3.62
N LEU A 104 1.19 -0.80 2.87
CA LEU A 104 0.27 -1.05 1.76
C LEU A 104 -0.18 -2.50 1.80
N GLY A 105 -1.48 -2.74 1.73
CA GLY A 105 -2.06 -4.08 1.71
C GLY A 105 -3.57 -4.11 1.90
N GLY A 106 -4.15 -5.30 1.74
CA GLY A 106 -5.60 -5.55 1.87
C GLY A 106 -6.05 -5.98 3.27
N SER A 107 -5.11 -6.33 4.16
CA SER A 107 -5.42 -6.76 5.54
C SER A 107 -5.60 -5.56 6.46
N ILE A 108 -6.80 -5.01 6.50
CA ILE A 108 -7.13 -3.73 7.13
C ILE A 108 -7.86 -3.85 8.49
N ASP A 109 -8.06 -5.05 9.00
CA ASP A 109 -8.74 -5.26 10.30
C ASP A 109 -7.99 -4.61 11.47
N ALA A 110 -6.67 -4.61 11.44
CA ALA A 110 -5.84 -3.92 12.43
C ALA A 110 -6.07 -2.40 12.41
N ILE A 111 -6.37 -1.84 11.22
CA ILE A 111 -6.66 -0.41 11.02
C ILE A 111 -8.06 -0.10 11.56
N ASP A 112 -9.10 -0.63 10.94
CA ASP A 112 -10.48 -0.60 11.44
C ASP A 112 -11.31 -1.65 10.70
N PRO A 113 -11.95 -2.62 11.41
CA PRO A 113 -12.74 -3.67 10.76
C PRO A 113 -13.86 -3.15 9.86
N ARG A 114 -14.39 -1.95 10.15
CA ARG A 114 -15.48 -1.33 9.37
C ARG A 114 -15.06 -0.92 7.95
N LEU A 115 -13.75 -0.79 7.67
CA LEU A 115 -13.24 -0.57 6.32
C LEU A 115 -13.64 -1.72 5.36
N ASN A 116 -13.82 -2.92 5.91
CA ASN A 116 -14.30 -4.08 5.14
C ASN A 116 -15.74 -3.94 4.63
N VAL A 117 -16.48 -2.89 5.00
CA VAL A 117 -17.81 -2.60 4.42
C VAL A 117 -17.75 -2.44 2.90
N LEU A 118 -16.61 -2.01 2.36
CA LEU A 118 -16.39 -1.89 0.92
C LEU A 118 -16.16 -3.24 0.23
N SER A 119 -15.90 -4.30 0.99
CA SER A 119 -15.79 -5.68 0.49
C SER A 119 -17.15 -6.42 0.53
N LEU A 120 -18.28 -5.75 0.77
CA LEU A 120 -19.58 -6.42 0.69
C LEU A 120 -19.80 -6.96 -0.73
N PRO A 121 -20.28 -8.21 -0.86
CA PRO A 121 -20.36 -8.88 -2.15
C PRO A 121 -21.39 -8.19 -3.07
N PHE A 122 -20.99 -7.96 -4.33
CA PHE A 122 -21.80 -7.27 -5.35
C PHE A 122 -22.22 -5.85 -4.98
N LEU A 123 -21.50 -5.20 -4.07
CA LEU A 123 -21.72 -3.80 -3.68
C LEU A 123 -21.52 -2.84 -4.86
N PHE A 124 -20.47 -3.07 -5.63
CA PHE A 124 -20.10 -2.26 -6.79
C PHE A 124 -20.32 -3.03 -8.09
N LYS A 125 -20.77 -2.32 -9.13
CA LYS A 125 -21.04 -2.90 -10.45
C LYS A 125 -19.83 -2.94 -11.37
N ASP A 126 -18.94 -1.93 -11.26
CA ASP A 126 -17.74 -1.76 -12.09
C ASP A 126 -16.74 -0.81 -11.44
N ALA A 127 -15.54 -0.68 -12.02
CA ALA A 127 -14.48 0.17 -11.49
C ALA A 127 -14.87 1.66 -11.49
N ALA A 128 -15.61 2.14 -12.48
CA ALA A 128 -16.04 3.54 -12.53
C ALA A 128 -16.99 3.87 -11.35
N ASN A 129 -17.86 2.92 -11.00
CA ASN A 129 -18.75 3.04 -9.83
C ASN A 129 -17.94 3.07 -8.52
N VAL A 130 -16.91 2.21 -8.39
CA VAL A 130 -15.99 2.24 -7.25
C VAL A 130 -15.29 3.59 -7.11
N HIS A 131 -14.70 4.09 -8.21
CA HIS A 131 -13.94 5.35 -8.18
C HIS A 131 -14.83 6.53 -7.78
N LYS A 132 -16.04 6.63 -8.35
CA LYS A 132 -17.01 7.65 -7.95
C LYS A 132 -17.40 7.55 -6.47
N PHE A 133 -17.59 6.32 -5.96
CA PHE A 133 -17.85 6.11 -4.55
C PHE A 133 -16.69 6.58 -3.67
N LEU A 134 -15.45 6.14 -3.96
CA LEU A 134 -14.27 6.52 -3.17
C LEU A 134 -14.03 8.03 -3.14
N ASP A 135 -14.37 8.72 -4.22
CA ASP A 135 -14.24 10.16 -4.36
C ASP A 135 -15.44 10.92 -3.76
N SER A 136 -16.54 10.23 -3.37
CA SER A 136 -17.72 10.82 -2.72
C SER A 136 -17.47 11.13 -1.25
N GLU A 137 -18.36 11.95 -0.65
CA GLU A 137 -18.35 12.26 0.79
C GLU A 137 -18.40 10.99 1.65
N GLN A 138 -19.26 10.01 1.27
CA GLN A 138 -19.38 8.74 1.98
C GLN A 138 -18.09 7.90 1.88
N GLY A 139 -17.47 7.85 0.72
CA GLY A 139 -16.20 7.14 0.52
C GLY A 139 -15.06 7.77 1.30
N GLN A 140 -14.99 9.09 1.35
CA GLN A 140 -14.02 9.82 2.17
C GLN A 140 -14.26 9.55 3.67
N ALA A 141 -15.52 9.58 4.13
CA ALA A 141 -15.86 9.29 5.53
C ALA A 141 -15.40 7.88 5.96
N VAL A 142 -15.54 6.88 5.07
CA VAL A 142 -15.04 5.51 5.35
C VAL A 142 -13.52 5.51 5.50
N GLN A 143 -12.79 6.23 4.67
CA GLN A 143 -11.33 6.30 4.74
C GLN A 143 -10.80 6.91 6.03
N HIS A 144 -11.60 7.70 6.74
CA HIS A 144 -11.25 8.29 8.04
C HIS A 144 -11.42 7.34 9.25
N PHE A 145 -11.96 6.11 9.06
CA PHE A 145 -12.22 5.22 10.20
C PHE A 145 -10.97 4.86 11.01
N GLY A 146 -9.81 4.72 10.36
CA GLY A 146 -8.55 4.36 11.01
C GLY A 146 -7.92 5.45 11.88
N GLU A 147 -8.32 6.73 11.73
CA GLU A 147 -7.64 7.85 12.38
C GLU A 147 -7.65 7.80 13.91
N LYS A 148 -8.76 7.36 14.51
CA LYS A 148 -8.88 7.21 15.97
C LYS A 148 -8.00 6.11 16.54
N ARG A 149 -7.44 5.26 15.67
CA ARG A 149 -6.55 4.15 16.03
C ARG A 149 -5.10 4.42 15.61
N GLY A 150 -4.79 5.67 15.24
CA GLY A 150 -3.43 6.10 14.89
C GLY A 150 -3.02 5.84 13.45
N TYR A 151 -3.98 5.55 12.55
CA TYR A 151 -3.71 5.34 11.12
C TYR A 151 -4.26 6.49 10.29
N LEU A 152 -3.43 7.02 9.42
CA LEU A 152 -3.81 7.96 8.37
C LEU A 152 -3.92 7.21 7.05
N MET A 153 -5.09 7.23 6.42
CA MET A 153 -5.24 6.67 5.07
C MET A 153 -4.74 7.69 4.04
N LEU A 154 -3.85 7.24 3.15
CA LEU A 154 -3.31 8.05 2.06
C LEU A 154 -4.05 7.80 0.74
N GLY A 155 -4.83 6.71 0.66
CA GLY A 155 -5.62 6.33 -0.50
C GLY A 155 -5.83 4.83 -0.63
N ALA A 156 -6.41 4.44 -1.76
CA ALA A 156 -6.62 3.06 -2.14
C ALA A 156 -6.05 2.83 -3.54
N LEU A 157 -5.09 1.92 -3.67
CA LEU A 157 -4.68 1.37 -4.95
C LEU A 157 -5.64 0.23 -5.30
N ASP A 158 -6.42 0.42 -6.35
CA ASP A 158 -7.43 -0.52 -6.81
C ASP A 158 -6.79 -1.89 -7.12
N SER A 159 -7.22 -2.96 -6.46
CA SER A 159 -6.82 -4.31 -6.84
C SER A 159 -7.77 -4.90 -7.89
N GLY A 160 -8.93 -4.29 -8.03
CA GLY A 160 -9.99 -4.71 -8.92
C GLY A 160 -10.99 -5.67 -8.27
N PHE A 161 -11.74 -6.34 -9.11
CA PHE A 161 -12.75 -7.30 -8.67
C PHE A 161 -12.16 -8.69 -8.52
N ARG A 162 -12.64 -9.41 -7.49
CA ARG A 162 -12.24 -10.78 -7.20
C ARG A 162 -13.00 -11.77 -8.05
N GLN A 163 -12.30 -12.82 -8.44
CA GLN A 163 -12.73 -13.88 -9.36
C GLN A 163 -12.63 -15.23 -8.65
N PHE A 164 -13.00 -16.33 -9.30
CA PHE A 164 -12.73 -17.68 -8.80
C PHE A 164 -11.66 -18.35 -9.67
N ALA A 165 -10.51 -18.70 -9.08
CA ALA A 165 -9.47 -19.47 -9.76
C ALA A 165 -9.40 -20.88 -9.16
N THR A 166 -9.65 -21.87 -10.01
CA THR A 166 -9.91 -23.26 -9.63
C THR A 166 -9.30 -24.22 -10.64
N SER A 167 -9.51 -25.50 -10.48
CA SER A 167 -9.18 -26.53 -11.49
C SER A 167 -10.29 -26.76 -12.53
N LYS A 168 -11.53 -26.27 -12.27
CA LYS A 168 -12.71 -26.41 -13.14
C LYS A 168 -13.53 -25.14 -13.12
N ALA A 169 -14.35 -24.89 -14.16
CA ALA A 169 -15.28 -23.77 -14.19
C ALA A 169 -16.21 -23.77 -12.96
N ILE A 170 -16.50 -22.57 -12.47
CA ILE A 170 -17.58 -22.31 -11.55
C ILE A 170 -18.73 -21.71 -12.37
N GLU A 171 -19.81 -22.46 -12.54
CA GLU A 171 -20.97 -22.03 -13.35
C GLU A 171 -22.14 -21.55 -12.47
N LYS A 172 -22.19 -22.01 -11.23
CA LYS A 172 -23.24 -21.70 -10.24
C LYS A 172 -22.69 -21.76 -8.81
N PRO A 173 -23.35 -21.15 -7.83
CA PRO A 173 -22.87 -21.13 -6.43
C PRO A 173 -22.62 -22.54 -5.87
N ALA A 174 -23.44 -23.53 -6.24
CA ALA A 174 -23.30 -24.90 -5.76
C ALA A 174 -21.96 -25.57 -6.17
N ASP A 175 -21.29 -25.08 -7.20
CA ASP A 175 -20.00 -25.61 -7.65
C ASP A 175 -18.86 -25.25 -6.66
N LEU A 176 -19.07 -24.27 -5.78
CA LEU A 176 -18.18 -23.91 -4.69
C LEU A 176 -18.38 -24.76 -3.43
N SER A 177 -19.51 -25.52 -3.35
CA SER A 177 -19.83 -26.32 -2.16
C SER A 177 -18.76 -27.36 -1.88
N GLY A 178 -18.19 -27.33 -0.65
CA GLY A 178 -17.15 -28.26 -0.22
C GLY A 178 -15.76 -28.00 -0.84
N VAL A 179 -15.59 -26.98 -1.68
CA VAL A 179 -14.29 -26.62 -2.24
C VAL A 179 -13.44 -25.97 -1.15
N LYS A 180 -12.24 -26.53 -0.91
CA LYS A 180 -11.23 -25.87 -0.08
C LYS A 180 -10.65 -24.68 -0.85
N ILE A 181 -11.01 -23.48 -0.41
CA ILE A 181 -10.63 -22.23 -1.09
C ILE A 181 -9.85 -21.32 -0.16
N ARG A 182 -8.72 -20.82 -0.62
CA ARG A 182 -7.99 -19.77 0.10
C ARG A 182 -8.73 -18.44 0.01
N THR A 183 -8.82 -17.74 1.13
CA THR A 183 -9.20 -16.33 1.21
C THR A 183 -8.11 -15.52 1.89
N PRO A 184 -8.02 -14.20 1.68
CA PRO A 184 -7.28 -13.33 2.59
C PRO A 184 -7.96 -13.31 3.97
N PRO A 185 -7.28 -12.79 5.01
CA PRO A 185 -7.89 -12.57 6.32
C PRO A 185 -8.88 -11.40 6.28
N ASN A 186 -10.01 -11.59 5.61
CA ASN A 186 -11.09 -10.61 5.47
C ASN A 186 -12.42 -11.25 5.90
N PRO A 187 -13.10 -10.76 6.94
CA PRO A 187 -14.28 -11.38 7.51
C PRO A 187 -15.47 -11.44 6.53
N VAL A 188 -15.59 -10.44 5.63
CA VAL A 188 -16.67 -10.41 4.62
C VAL A 188 -16.45 -11.49 3.57
N ILE A 189 -15.20 -11.64 3.09
CA ILE A 189 -14.85 -12.67 2.10
C ILE A 189 -15.06 -14.06 2.71
N LEU A 190 -14.61 -14.28 3.96
CA LEU A 190 -14.84 -15.54 4.68
C LEU A 190 -16.33 -15.86 4.83
N ALA A 191 -17.17 -14.88 5.23
CA ALA A 191 -18.60 -15.05 5.35
C ALA A 191 -19.26 -15.32 3.99
N THR A 192 -18.79 -14.66 2.93
CA THR A 192 -19.29 -14.87 1.56
C THR A 192 -18.99 -16.28 1.07
N MET A 193 -17.75 -16.75 1.22
CA MET A 193 -17.37 -18.10 0.83
C MET A 193 -18.14 -19.16 1.63
N LYS A 194 -18.35 -18.94 2.93
CA LYS A 194 -19.19 -19.80 3.77
C LYS A 194 -20.63 -19.85 3.26
N GLN A 195 -21.17 -18.72 2.79
CA GLN A 195 -22.53 -18.65 2.23
C GLN A 195 -22.65 -19.45 0.94
N PHE A 196 -21.58 -19.52 0.11
CA PHE A 196 -21.51 -20.40 -1.06
C PHE A 196 -21.26 -21.88 -0.69
N GLY A 197 -21.10 -22.23 0.59
CA GLY A 197 -20.82 -23.60 1.06
C GLY A 197 -19.38 -24.03 0.86
N ALA A 198 -18.46 -23.11 0.53
CA ALA A 198 -17.05 -23.41 0.41
C ALA A 198 -16.36 -23.57 1.78
N LEU A 199 -15.29 -24.36 1.80
CA LEU A 199 -14.40 -24.53 2.95
C LEU A 199 -13.27 -23.50 2.84
N ALA A 200 -13.55 -22.30 3.35
CA ALA A 200 -12.64 -21.18 3.26
C ALA A 200 -11.52 -21.27 4.31
N GLU A 201 -10.28 -21.13 3.85
CA GLU A 201 -9.07 -21.11 4.68
C GLU A 201 -8.38 -19.74 4.53
N SER A 202 -8.21 -19.04 5.64
CA SER A 202 -7.50 -17.76 5.65
C SER A 202 -6.00 -18.00 5.63
N ILE A 203 -5.36 -17.66 4.49
CA ILE A 203 -3.91 -17.84 4.30
C ILE A 203 -3.29 -16.51 3.87
N PRO A 204 -2.20 -16.05 4.52
CA PRO A 204 -1.45 -14.86 4.16
C PRO A 204 -1.03 -14.84 2.68
N PHE A 205 -0.91 -13.61 2.10
CA PHE A 205 -0.68 -13.44 0.66
C PHE A 205 0.59 -14.17 0.16
N GLY A 206 1.71 -14.03 0.87
CA GLY A 206 2.98 -14.64 0.49
C GLY A 206 3.00 -16.18 0.55
N GLN A 207 1.99 -16.83 1.15
CA GLN A 207 1.92 -18.29 1.30
C GLN A 207 0.99 -18.97 0.28
N VAL A 208 0.25 -18.20 -0.52
CA VAL A 208 -0.82 -18.71 -1.38
C VAL A 208 -0.30 -19.66 -2.46
N TYR A 209 0.78 -19.31 -3.17
CA TYR A 209 1.34 -20.16 -4.21
C TYR A 209 1.70 -21.56 -3.65
N THR A 210 2.39 -21.59 -2.50
CA THR A 210 2.78 -22.85 -1.85
C THR A 210 1.56 -23.65 -1.38
N ALA A 211 0.53 -22.98 -0.85
CA ALA A 211 -0.69 -23.64 -0.39
C ALA A 211 -1.47 -24.29 -1.56
N LEU A 212 -1.53 -23.64 -2.71
CA LEU A 212 -2.09 -24.19 -3.94
C LEU A 212 -1.23 -25.37 -4.47
N GLN A 213 0.08 -25.18 -4.56
CA GLN A 213 1.02 -26.17 -5.07
C GLN A 213 1.04 -27.46 -4.21
N SER A 214 0.93 -27.31 -2.90
CA SER A 214 0.89 -28.44 -1.96
C SER A 214 -0.51 -29.00 -1.72
N HIS A 215 -1.52 -28.49 -2.43
CA HIS A 215 -2.92 -28.90 -2.31
C HIS A 215 -3.52 -28.76 -0.90
N VAL A 216 -2.99 -27.84 -0.08
CA VAL A 216 -3.64 -27.43 1.17
C VAL A 216 -5.00 -26.80 0.86
N VAL A 217 -5.06 -26.01 -0.22
CA VAL A 217 -6.30 -25.54 -0.83
C VAL A 217 -6.35 -25.95 -2.31
N ALA A 218 -7.57 -26.12 -2.84
CA ALA A 218 -7.82 -26.50 -4.23
C ALA A 218 -8.16 -25.28 -5.11
N ALA A 219 -8.40 -24.13 -4.50
CA ALA A 219 -8.87 -22.94 -5.17
C ALA A 219 -8.38 -21.68 -4.45
N VAL A 220 -8.43 -20.57 -5.17
CA VAL A 220 -8.20 -19.21 -4.65
C VAL A 220 -9.23 -18.29 -5.29
N GLU A 221 -9.56 -17.17 -4.62
CA GLU A 221 -10.48 -16.18 -5.16
C GLU A 221 -9.77 -14.82 -5.32
N PRO A 222 -8.92 -14.70 -6.36
CA PRO A 222 -8.00 -13.56 -6.54
C PRO A 222 -8.63 -12.43 -7.35
N GLU A 223 -8.03 -11.27 -7.24
CA GLU A 223 -8.06 -10.27 -8.30
C GLU A 223 -7.21 -10.75 -9.49
N MET A 224 -7.61 -10.38 -10.69
CA MET A 224 -6.97 -10.90 -11.92
C MET A 224 -5.48 -10.53 -11.99
N ARG A 225 -5.13 -9.33 -11.53
CA ARG A 225 -3.76 -8.86 -11.58
C ARG A 225 -2.87 -9.60 -10.58
N ASP A 226 -3.32 -9.78 -9.35
CA ASP A 226 -2.61 -10.53 -8.31
C ASP A 226 -2.43 -12.00 -8.70
N TYR A 227 -3.46 -12.59 -9.33
CA TYR A 227 -3.40 -13.95 -9.86
C TYR A 227 -2.31 -14.10 -10.93
N TYR A 228 -2.14 -13.08 -11.79
CA TYR A 228 -1.10 -13.05 -12.82
C TYR A 228 0.28 -12.79 -12.22
N ASP A 229 0.45 -11.72 -11.45
CA ASP A 229 1.75 -11.29 -10.91
C ASP A 229 2.35 -12.31 -9.93
N SER A 230 1.51 -12.97 -9.14
CA SER A 230 1.92 -14.02 -8.21
C SER A 230 1.99 -15.43 -8.83
N LYS A 231 1.74 -15.55 -10.15
CA LYS A 231 1.81 -16.80 -10.93
C LYS A 231 0.89 -17.92 -10.42
N TRP A 232 -0.19 -17.58 -9.71
CA TRP A 232 -1.13 -18.60 -9.21
C TRP A 232 -1.82 -19.36 -10.33
N TYR A 233 -1.85 -18.80 -11.55
CA TYR A 233 -2.31 -19.46 -12.77
C TYR A 233 -1.53 -20.74 -13.13
N GLU A 234 -0.33 -20.92 -12.61
CA GLU A 234 0.44 -22.16 -12.86
C GLU A 234 -0.20 -23.38 -12.20
N VAL A 235 -0.90 -23.15 -11.08
CA VAL A 235 -1.48 -24.21 -10.23
C VAL A 235 -3.00 -24.24 -10.22
N ALA A 236 -3.69 -23.12 -10.49
CA ALA A 236 -5.15 -23.01 -10.62
C ALA A 236 -5.49 -22.45 -12.00
N LYS A 237 -5.68 -23.29 -13.01
CA LYS A 237 -5.68 -22.92 -14.43
C LYS A 237 -7.05 -22.52 -15.01
N HIS A 238 -8.08 -22.44 -14.20
CA HIS A 238 -9.41 -22.00 -14.64
C HIS A 238 -9.79 -20.73 -13.85
N LEU A 239 -9.99 -19.63 -14.57
CA LEU A 239 -10.43 -18.36 -14.01
C LEU A 239 -11.87 -18.09 -14.40
N THR A 240 -12.78 -18.10 -13.43
CA THR A 240 -14.19 -17.72 -13.64
C THR A 240 -14.38 -16.26 -13.22
N ILE A 241 -14.72 -15.42 -14.19
CA ILE A 241 -15.00 -13.99 -13.99
C ILE A 241 -16.36 -13.85 -13.32
N SER A 242 -16.36 -13.46 -12.06
CA SER A 242 -17.54 -13.28 -11.22
C SER A 242 -17.72 -11.85 -10.75
N ASN A 243 -16.64 -11.10 -10.63
CA ASN A 243 -16.63 -9.73 -10.10
C ASN A 243 -17.43 -9.61 -8.78
N TYR A 244 -17.35 -10.64 -7.92
CA TYR A 244 -18.25 -10.77 -6.79
C TYR A 244 -17.95 -9.83 -5.61
N ILE A 245 -16.70 -9.37 -5.47
CA ILE A 245 -16.25 -8.39 -4.48
C ILE A 245 -15.17 -7.51 -5.11
N TRP A 246 -15.23 -6.20 -4.85
CA TRP A 246 -14.12 -5.30 -5.10
C TRP A 246 -13.22 -5.21 -3.87
N THR A 247 -11.91 -5.14 -4.09
CA THR A 247 -10.90 -4.92 -3.04
C THR A 247 -9.84 -3.93 -3.49
N ALA A 248 -9.12 -3.39 -2.53
CA ALA A 248 -7.99 -2.50 -2.74
C ALA A 248 -6.80 -2.87 -1.88
N ASN A 249 -5.61 -2.55 -2.35
CA ASN A 249 -4.45 -2.36 -1.49
C ASN A 249 -4.56 -0.96 -0.87
N TRP A 250 -4.93 -0.91 0.38
CA TRP A 250 -5.05 0.31 1.14
C TRP A 250 -3.68 0.86 1.47
N TRP A 251 -3.53 2.15 1.28
CA TRP A 251 -2.33 2.88 1.58
C TRP A 251 -2.51 3.65 2.87
N PHE A 252 -1.76 3.28 3.90
CA PHE A 252 -1.91 3.82 5.24
C PHE A 252 -0.57 4.17 5.86
N MET A 253 -0.57 5.16 6.74
CA MET A 253 0.60 5.68 7.42
C MET A 253 0.35 5.78 8.92
N ASN A 254 1.39 5.64 9.71
CA ASN A 254 1.33 5.99 11.13
C ASN A 254 1.03 7.49 11.28
N LYS A 255 -0.05 7.79 12.01
CA LYS A 255 -0.55 9.17 12.11
C LYS A 255 0.43 10.10 12.84
N ASP A 256 1.07 9.63 13.92
CA ASP A 256 2.03 10.44 14.67
C ASP A 256 3.27 10.76 13.84
N ARG A 257 3.70 9.83 12.99
CA ARG A 257 4.80 10.07 12.04
C ARG A 257 4.42 11.10 10.98
N PHE A 258 3.19 11.07 10.49
CA PHE A 258 2.68 12.09 9.58
C PHE A 258 2.59 13.46 10.26
N ASP A 259 2.03 13.51 11.47
CA ASP A 259 1.86 14.76 12.21
C ASP A 259 3.19 15.41 12.62
N ALA A 260 4.27 14.60 12.71
CA ALA A 260 5.62 15.09 12.97
C ALA A 260 6.34 15.71 11.76
N LEU A 261 5.78 15.54 10.55
CA LEU A 261 6.30 16.19 9.33
C LEU A 261 5.94 17.68 9.33
N THR A 262 6.75 18.49 8.65
CA THR A 262 6.40 19.90 8.41
C THR A 262 5.15 20.02 7.53
N PRO A 263 4.41 21.14 7.58
CA PRO A 263 3.25 21.32 6.71
C PRO A 263 3.55 21.13 5.22
N GLU A 264 4.72 21.56 4.76
CA GLU A 264 5.17 21.42 3.38
C GLU A 264 5.40 19.94 3.03
N GLU A 265 6.01 19.16 3.93
CA GLU A 265 6.23 17.72 3.76
C GLU A 265 4.91 16.92 3.77
N GLN A 266 3.97 17.30 4.64
CA GLN A 266 2.63 16.71 4.67
C GLN A 266 1.88 16.97 3.35
N VAL A 267 1.98 18.17 2.79
CA VAL A 267 1.38 18.51 1.48
C VAL A 267 2.04 17.70 0.38
N ALA A 268 3.37 17.63 0.34
CA ALA A 268 4.11 16.84 -0.64
C ALA A 268 3.69 15.35 -0.62
N LEU A 269 3.60 14.77 0.58
CA LEU A 269 3.24 13.36 0.74
C LEU A 269 1.79 13.08 0.30
N ARG A 270 0.82 13.91 0.70
CA ARG A 270 -0.58 13.77 0.28
C ARG A 270 -0.75 13.96 -1.23
N LYS A 271 -0.11 14.99 -1.81
CA LYS A 271 -0.15 15.23 -3.25
C LYS A 271 0.39 14.05 -4.03
N SER A 272 1.59 13.57 -3.66
CA SER A 272 2.21 12.41 -4.32
C SER A 272 1.36 11.14 -4.19
N ALA A 273 0.69 10.92 -3.06
CA ALA A 273 -0.23 9.81 -2.89
C ALA A 273 -1.43 9.93 -3.84
N THR A 274 -2.06 11.12 -3.92
CA THR A 274 -3.19 11.38 -4.82
C THR A 274 -2.82 11.19 -6.28
N ASP A 275 -1.69 11.75 -6.72
CA ASP A 275 -1.21 11.66 -8.10
C ASP A 275 -0.85 10.20 -8.45
N THR A 276 -0.25 9.48 -7.52
CA THR A 276 0.06 8.06 -7.70
C THR A 276 -1.20 7.20 -7.80
N VAL A 277 -2.22 7.44 -6.98
CA VAL A 277 -3.51 6.72 -7.07
C VAL A 277 -4.16 6.96 -8.43
N ALA A 278 -4.21 8.21 -8.91
CA ALA A 278 -4.77 8.54 -10.21
C ALA A 278 -4.01 7.87 -11.37
N TRP A 279 -2.68 7.90 -11.32
CA TRP A 279 -1.84 7.21 -12.29
C TRP A 279 -2.07 5.69 -12.27
N TYR A 280 -2.12 5.09 -11.08
CA TYR A 280 -2.30 3.65 -10.91
C TYR A 280 -3.64 3.17 -11.48
N ARG A 281 -4.74 3.89 -11.23
CA ARG A 281 -6.05 3.60 -11.81
C ARG A 281 -5.96 3.52 -13.35
N SER A 282 -5.32 4.51 -13.98
CA SER A 282 -5.12 4.53 -15.45
C SER A 282 -4.26 3.37 -15.96
N GLU A 283 -3.22 2.97 -15.23
CA GLU A 283 -2.38 1.85 -15.63
C GLU A 283 -3.06 0.49 -15.42
N LEU A 284 -3.85 0.36 -14.37
CA LEU A 284 -4.63 -0.85 -14.11
C LEU A 284 -5.67 -1.09 -15.20
N ASP A 285 -6.39 -0.05 -15.61
CA ASP A 285 -7.37 -0.14 -16.70
C ASP A 285 -6.74 -0.63 -18.00
N LYS A 286 -5.57 -0.09 -18.36
CA LYS A 286 -4.80 -0.53 -19.53
C LYS A 286 -4.33 -1.98 -19.39
N ALA A 287 -3.82 -2.33 -18.20
CA ALA A 287 -3.24 -3.64 -17.95
C ALA A 287 -4.31 -4.75 -17.88
N TYR A 288 -5.58 -4.44 -17.62
CA TYR A 288 -6.59 -5.46 -17.36
C TYR A 288 -6.87 -6.36 -18.58
N ALA A 289 -7.07 -5.77 -19.76
CA ALA A 289 -7.28 -6.53 -21.00
C ALA A 289 -6.03 -7.33 -21.40
N ASP A 290 -4.84 -6.71 -21.27
CA ASP A 290 -3.57 -7.36 -21.57
C ASP A 290 -3.30 -8.52 -20.61
N THR A 291 -3.71 -8.40 -19.36
CA THR A 291 -3.57 -9.46 -18.34
C THR A 291 -4.41 -10.66 -18.68
N GLN A 292 -5.68 -10.46 -19.09
CA GLN A 292 -6.54 -11.57 -19.51
C GLN A 292 -5.95 -12.31 -20.72
N ALA A 293 -5.56 -11.58 -21.77
CA ALA A 293 -4.93 -12.16 -22.96
C ALA A 293 -3.64 -12.93 -22.62
N SER A 294 -2.84 -12.37 -21.70
CA SER A 294 -1.62 -13.03 -21.22
C SER A 294 -1.91 -14.33 -20.47
N LEU A 295 -2.93 -14.36 -19.61
CA LEU A 295 -3.37 -15.56 -18.89
C LEU A 295 -3.83 -16.65 -19.87
N GLU A 296 -4.66 -16.30 -20.86
CA GLU A 296 -5.13 -17.20 -21.90
C GLU A 296 -3.97 -17.78 -22.72
N SER A 297 -2.96 -16.96 -23.06
CA SER A 297 -1.74 -17.41 -23.76
C SER A 297 -0.90 -18.38 -22.94
N LYS A 298 -1.01 -18.35 -21.60
CA LYS A 298 -0.36 -19.26 -20.65
C LYS A 298 -1.19 -20.53 -20.35
N GLY A 299 -2.28 -20.71 -21.09
CA GLY A 299 -3.15 -21.89 -20.98
C GLY A 299 -4.18 -21.82 -19.84
N VAL A 300 -4.49 -20.61 -19.36
CA VAL A 300 -5.61 -20.39 -18.44
C VAL A 300 -6.91 -20.37 -19.25
N THR A 301 -7.89 -21.17 -18.82
CA THR A 301 -9.24 -21.07 -19.36
C THR A 301 -10.00 -19.98 -18.62
N VAL A 302 -10.41 -18.94 -19.33
CA VAL A 302 -11.19 -17.84 -18.77
C VAL A 302 -12.66 -17.99 -19.16
N THR A 303 -13.56 -17.99 -18.18
CA THR A 303 -15.01 -18.07 -18.38
C THR A 303 -15.71 -16.94 -17.63
N LYS A 304 -16.94 -16.65 -18.00
CA LYS A 304 -17.81 -15.72 -17.26
C LYS A 304 -19.01 -16.49 -16.71
N VAL A 305 -19.47 -16.09 -15.55
CA VAL A 305 -20.62 -16.70 -14.89
C VAL A 305 -21.80 -15.70 -14.83
N ASP A 306 -23.03 -16.24 -14.83
CA ASP A 306 -24.20 -15.44 -14.43
C ASP A 306 -24.11 -15.17 -12.93
N THR A 307 -24.01 -13.91 -12.57
CA THR A 307 -23.81 -13.49 -11.19
C THR A 307 -25.09 -13.38 -10.37
N ALA A 308 -26.27 -13.38 -11.01
CA ALA A 308 -27.54 -13.19 -10.31
C ALA A 308 -27.82 -14.26 -9.23
N PRO A 309 -27.56 -15.56 -9.46
CA PRO A 309 -27.73 -16.58 -8.41
C PRO A 309 -26.75 -16.40 -7.23
N PHE A 310 -25.52 -15.90 -7.50
CA PHE A 310 -24.55 -15.62 -6.46
C PHE A 310 -24.96 -14.42 -5.61
N ALA A 311 -25.41 -13.34 -6.25
CA ALA A 311 -25.87 -12.14 -5.57
C ALA A 311 -27.07 -12.41 -4.66
N GLU A 312 -27.99 -13.23 -5.09
CA GLU A 312 -29.14 -13.64 -4.25
C GLU A 312 -28.70 -14.41 -3.00
N MET A 313 -27.74 -15.34 -3.17
CA MET A 313 -27.28 -16.21 -2.10
C MET A 313 -26.52 -15.48 -0.97
N VAL A 314 -25.91 -14.33 -1.27
CA VAL A 314 -25.08 -13.58 -0.31
C VAL A 314 -25.83 -12.48 0.46
N LYS A 315 -27.10 -12.28 0.25
CA LYS A 315 -27.92 -11.31 1.02
C LYS A 315 -27.78 -11.46 2.56
N PRO A 316 -27.67 -12.69 3.12
CA PRO A 316 -27.45 -12.85 4.56
C PRO A 316 -26.13 -12.24 5.07
N VAL A 317 -25.10 -12.07 4.21
CA VAL A 317 -23.83 -11.44 4.54
C VAL A 317 -24.05 -9.97 4.92
N TYR A 318 -24.86 -9.26 4.15
CA TYR A 318 -25.25 -7.87 4.47
C TYR A 318 -25.92 -7.74 5.82
N ALA A 319 -26.89 -8.62 6.13
CA ALA A 319 -27.58 -8.62 7.42
C ALA A 319 -26.63 -8.92 8.59
N GLN A 320 -25.65 -9.81 8.39
CA GLN A 320 -24.61 -10.10 9.38
C GLN A 320 -23.81 -8.85 9.72
N PHE A 321 -23.26 -8.18 8.71
CA PHE A 321 -22.38 -7.02 8.94
C PHE A 321 -23.14 -5.74 9.30
N ALA A 322 -24.40 -5.60 8.88
CA ALA A 322 -25.28 -4.55 9.39
C ALA A 322 -25.50 -4.68 10.91
N LYS A 323 -25.59 -5.91 11.43
CA LYS A 323 -25.67 -6.15 12.88
C LYS A 323 -24.35 -5.86 13.60
N GLU A 324 -23.21 -6.13 12.95
CA GLU A 324 -21.88 -5.97 13.55
C GLU A 324 -21.39 -4.52 13.54
N TRP A 325 -21.52 -3.83 12.40
CA TRP A 325 -20.98 -2.48 12.20
C TRP A 325 -22.02 -1.36 12.27
N GLY A 326 -23.29 -1.70 12.38
CA GLY A 326 -24.42 -0.78 12.36
C GLY A 326 -25.15 -0.75 11.02
N ALA A 327 -26.48 -0.88 11.07
CA ALA A 327 -27.32 -0.86 9.87
C ALA A 327 -27.21 0.45 9.08
N ASP A 328 -27.02 1.57 9.78
CA ASP A 328 -26.88 2.90 9.17
C ASP A 328 -25.64 3.00 8.29
N LEU A 329 -24.49 2.45 8.74
CA LEU A 329 -23.26 2.44 7.93
C LEU A 329 -23.45 1.61 6.67
N VAL A 330 -23.92 0.36 6.81
CA VAL A 330 -24.11 -0.54 5.66
C VAL A 330 -25.10 0.08 4.66
N SER A 331 -26.24 0.58 5.14
CA SER A 331 -27.26 1.21 4.28
C SER A 331 -26.75 2.50 3.59
N ALA A 332 -25.95 3.32 4.29
CA ALA A 332 -25.37 4.53 3.69
C ALA A 332 -24.38 4.18 2.56
N VAL A 333 -23.54 3.17 2.78
CA VAL A 333 -22.59 2.69 1.78
C VAL A 333 -23.32 2.09 0.58
N GLU A 334 -24.33 1.21 0.79
CA GLU A 334 -25.14 0.63 -0.30
C GLU A 334 -25.84 1.72 -1.14
N LYS A 335 -26.48 2.68 -0.50
CA LYS A 335 -27.17 3.78 -1.20
C LYS A 335 -26.19 4.63 -2.01
N SER A 336 -25.04 4.96 -1.44
CA SER A 336 -24.02 5.75 -2.13
C SER A 336 -23.44 4.97 -3.32
N ALA A 337 -23.13 3.68 -3.14
CA ALA A 337 -22.65 2.83 -4.23
C ALA A 337 -23.67 2.68 -5.36
N ALA A 338 -24.97 2.57 -5.03
CA ALA A 338 -26.04 2.47 -6.03
C ALA A 338 -26.29 3.77 -6.79
N SER A 339 -25.96 4.94 -6.20
CA SER A 339 -26.22 6.28 -6.78
C SER A 339 -25.10 6.76 -7.70
N ASN A 340 -23.92 6.22 -7.55
CA ASN A 340 -22.72 6.55 -8.30
C ASN A 340 -22.54 5.63 -9.53
#